data_aabaf0ad9ee048863534fe653343e4cb
#
_entry.id   aabaf0ad9ee048863534fe653343e4cb
#
_cell.length_a   1.000
_cell.length_b   1.000
_cell.length_c   1.000
_cell.angle_alpha   90.00
_cell.angle_beta   90.00
_cell.angle_gamma   90.00
#
_symmetry.space_group_name_H-M   'P 1'
#
loop_
_entity.id
_entity.type
_entity.pdbx_description
1 polymer ?
#
loop_
_entity_poly.entity_id
_entity_poly.type
_entity_poly.pdbx_seq_one_letter_code
_entity_poly.pdbx_strand_id
1 'polypeptide(L)'
;MNMQTAVQLGEELAADIQDHPFEAAYARLAPVLAERTPFRYLERIGEIFGAGTIAPTNIFIAQIAAHKTEGGWVVIGGALRAQLGRDLGGAFERARTYIIAADVWYGADILGERVPGPGLITHFEGALRVLSVWRDDPNRWVRRAVGVGVHFWAKRSRGAADLLPQASALLDLLEPVFGEWDMDAAKGVGWGLKTLGKYYPNLVAEWLPHQMARPHRAIVAQKAKKFLGERL
;
A
#
# COMPACT_ATOMS: atom_id res chain seq x y z
N MET A 1 -19.05 3.48 15.76
CA MET A 1 -19.31 3.49 14.30
C MET A 1 -19.61 2.08 13.80
N ASN A 2 -20.54 1.93 12.85
CA ASN A 2 -20.82 0.69 12.11
C ASN A 2 -20.65 0.92 10.60
N MET A 3 -20.86 -0.12 9.76
CA MET A 3 -20.65 -0.02 8.31
C MET A 3 -21.64 0.94 7.65
N GLN A 4 -22.90 0.92 8.06
CA GLN A 4 -23.94 1.81 7.50
C GLN A 4 -23.62 3.28 7.80
N THR A 5 -23.22 3.60 9.04
CA THR A 5 -22.79 4.95 9.42
C THR A 5 -21.56 5.40 8.64
N ALA A 6 -20.60 4.48 8.36
CA ALA A 6 -19.43 4.80 7.56
C ALA A 6 -19.79 5.09 6.08
N VAL A 7 -20.75 4.34 5.53
CA VAL A 7 -21.27 4.58 4.18
C VAL A 7 -21.93 5.95 4.12
N GLN A 8 -22.86 6.22 5.03
CA GLN A 8 -23.58 7.50 5.09
C GLN A 8 -22.62 8.69 5.20
N LEU A 9 -21.62 8.62 6.11
CA LEU A 9 -20.63 9.66 6.23
C LEU A 9 -19.83 9.86 4.93
N GLY A 10 -19.45 8.78 4.26
CA GLY A 10 -18.76 8.85 2.97
C GLY A 10 -19.59 9.55 1.89
N GLU A 11 -20.90 9.30 1.84
CA GLU A 11 -21.85 9.94 0.91
C GLU A 11 -22.02 11.44 1.24
N GLU A 12 -22.16 11.79 2.52
CA GLU A 12 -22.24 13.18 2.97
C GLU A 12 -20.96 13.95 2.60
N LEU A 13 -19.77 13.36 2.84
CA LEU A 13 -18.51 13.95 2.45
C LEU A 13 -18.39 14.09 0.92
N ALA A 14 -18.86 13.10 0.15
CA ALA A 14 -18.86 13.17 -1.31
C ALA A 14 -19.68 14.35 -1.84
N ALA A 15 -20.81 14.66 -1.19
CA ALA A 15 -21.61 15.84 -1.52
C ALA A 15 -20.93 17.14 -1.08
N ASP A 16 -20.49 17.20 0.18
CA ASP A 16 -19.88 18.41 0.76
C ASP A 16 -18.67 18.89 -0.07
N ILE A 17 -17.81 17.99 -0.55
CA ILE A 17 -16.59 18.35 -1.31
C ILE A 17 -16.87 18.86 -2.73
N GLN A 18 -18.08 18.68 -3.28
CA GLN A 18 -18.46 19.25 -4.58
C GLN A 18 -18.87 20.71 -4.45
N ASP A 19 -19.60 21.06 -3.37
CA ASP A 19 -20.29 22.34 -3.24
C ASP A 19 -19.49 23.39 -2.42
N HIS A 20 -18.41 22.97 -1.68
CA HIS A 20 -17.59 23.78 -0.76
C HIS A 20 -18.30 24.19 0.56
N PRO A 21 -17.58 24.39 1.67
CA PRO A 21 -16.11 24.45 1.84
C PRO A 21 -15.54 23.14 2.39
N PHE A 22 -14.31 22.79 2.01
CA PHE A 22 -13.58 21.60 2.49
C PHE A 22 -13.40 21.59 4.02
N GLU A 23 -13.41 22.75 4.67
CA GLU A 23 -13.36 22.89 6.14
C GLU A 23 -14.58 22.27 6.80
N ALA A 24 -15.78 22.42 6.23
CA ALA A 24 -17.00 21.83 6.75
C ALA A 24 -16.97 20.30 6.61
N ALA A 25 -16.50 19.78 5.46
CA ALA A 25 -16.29 18.36 5.25
C ALA A 25 -15.28 17.79 6.25
N TYR A 26 -14.17 18.48 6.48
CA TYR A 26 -13.19 18.06 7.47
C TYR A 26 -13.74 18.10 8.91
N ALA A 27 -14.47 19.14 9.29
CA ALA A 27 -15.10 19.24 10.61
C ALA A 27 -16.04 18.05 10.90
N ARG A 28 -16.73 17.55 9.86
CA ARG A 28 -17.57 16.35 9.94
C ARG A 28 -16.75 15.06 10.12
N LEU A 29 -15.59 14.96 9.47
CA LEU A 29 -14.70 13.80 9.55
C LEU A 29 -13.85 13.77 10.83
N ALA A 30 -13.43 14.92 11.33
CA ALA A 30 -12.47 15.06 12.44
C ALA A 30 -12.83 14.27 13.70
N PRO A 31 -14.10 14.25 14.18
CA PRO A 31 -14.48 13.44 15.35
C PRO A 31 -14.20 11.94 15.15
N VAL A 32 -14.43 11.43 13.94
CA VAL A 32 -14.22 10.01 13.61
C VAL A 32 -12.72 9.68 13.58
N LEU A 33 -11.87 10.62 13.18
CA LEU A 33 -10.42 10.48 13.20
C LEU A 33 -9.83 10.59 14.61
N ALA A 34 -10.48 11.35 15.51
CA ALA A 34 -10.07 11.50 16.89
C ALA A 34 -10.36 10.25 17.75
N GLU A 35 -11.33 9.44 17.34
CA GLU A 35 -11.69 8.20 18.01
C GLU A 35 -10.84 7.01 17.50
N ARG A 36 -10.80 5.89 18.26
CA ARG A 36 -10.23 4.63 17.81
C ARG A 36 -11.18 3.91 16.83
N THR A 37 -11.49 4.55 15.71
CA THR A 37 -12.35 3.96 14.68
C THR A 37 -11.62 2.84 13.95
N PRO A 38 -12.20 1.63 13.85
CA PRO A 38 -11.61 0.52 13.12
C PRO A 38 -11.32 0.88 11.66
N PHE A 39 -10.14 0.53 11.16
CA PHE A 39 -9.65 0.87 9.81
C PHE A 39 -10.62 0.51 8.69
N ARG A 40 -11.36 -0.59 8.82
CA ARG A 40 -12.36 -1.00 7.81
C ARG A 40 -13.45 0.05 7.55
N TYR A 41 -13.80 0.84 8.58
CA TYR A 41 -14.80 1.91 8.45
C TYR A 41 -14.18 3.17 7.85
N LEU A 42 -12.97 3.53 8.29
CA LEU A 42 -12.21 4.65 7.73
C LEU A 42 -11.89 4.43 6.24
N GLU A 43 -11.48 3.21 5.88
CA GLU A 43 -11.24 2.81 4.49
C GLU A 43 -12.51 2.95 3.67
N ARG A 44 -13.66 2.47 4.19
CA ARG A 44 -14.94 2.58 3.50
C ARG A 44 -15.39 4.01 3.27
N ILE A 45 -15.22 4.89 4.26
CA ILE A 45 -15.48 6.34 4.11
C ILE A 45 -14.68 6.89 2.95
N GLY A 46 -13.37 6.63 2.94
CA GLY A 46 -12.47 7.07 1.87
C GLY A 46 -12.88 6.54 0.49
N GLU A 47 -13.19 5.26 0.37
CA GLU A 47 -13.63 4.64 -0.89
C GLU A 47 -14.86 5.32 -1.48
N ILE A 48 -15.83 5.70 -0.64
CA ILE A 48 -17.08 6.28 -1.12
C ILE A 48 -16.85 7.68 -1.69
N PHE A 49 -16.29 8.61 -0.94
CA PHE A 49 -16.05 9.94 -1.50
C PHE A 49 -14.95 9.93 -2.57
N GLY A 50 -13.99 9.00 -2.47
CA GLY A 50 -12.93 8.79 -3.45
C GLY A 50 -13.42 8.33 -4.82
N ALA A 51 -14.61 7.69 -4.88
CA ALA A 51 -15.28 7.32 -6.12
C ALA A 51 -15.90 8.52 -6.87
N GLY A 52 -16.03 9.69 -6.22
CA GLY A 52 -16.52 10.93 -6.81
C GLY A 52 -15.52 11.58 -7.79
N THR A 53 -15.71 12.88 -8.04
CA THR A 53 -14.86 13.68 -8.94
C THR A 53 -13.41 13.76 -8.41
N ILE A 54 -12.43 13.48 -9.24
CA ILE A 54 -11.02 13.36 -8.83
C ILE A 54 -10.47 14.68 -8.26
N ALA A 55 -10.69 15.81 -8.93
CA ALA A 55 -10.08 17.08 -8.53
C ALA A 55 -10.50 17.55 -7.12
N PRO A 56 -11.79 17.69 -6.78
CA PRO A 56 -12.18 18.07 -5.41
C PRO A 56 -11.79 17.02 -4.38
N THR A 57 -11.89 15.72 -4.72
CA THR A 57 -11.40 14.64 -3.84
C THR A 57 -9.93 14.83 -3.49
N ASN A 58 -9.08 15.15 -4.46
CA ASN A 58 -7.64 15.33 -4.24
C ASN A 58 -7.31 16.55 -3.37
N ILE A 59 -8.09 17.63 -3.48
CA ILE A 59 -7.95 18.79 -2.60
C ILE A 59 -8.33 18.40 -1.16
N PHE A 60 -9.41 17.66 -1.00
CA PHE A 60 -9.87 17.24 0.33
C PHE A 60 -8.90 16.25 1.00
N ILE A 61 -8.38 15.25 0.28
CA ILE A 61 -7.38 14.35 0.87
C ILE A 61 -6.06 15.05 1.22
N ALA A 62 -5.69 16.13 0.50
CA ALA A 62 -4.54 16.96 0.87
C ALA A 62 -4.78 17.70 2.20
N GLN A 63 -5.99 18.18 2.44
CA GLN A 63 -6.36 18.76 3.73
C GLN A 63 -6.31 17.70 4.85
N ILE A 64 -6.84 16.50 4.64
CA ILE A 64 -6.74 15.39 5.62
C ILE A 64 -5.26 15.08 5.92
N ALA A 65 -4.41 15.02 4.88
CA ALA A 65 -2.99 14.73 5.02
C ALA A 65 -2.23 15.74 5.87
N ALA A 66 -2.63 17.02 5.86
CA ALA A 66 -2.01 18.08 6.66
C ALA A 66 -2.05 17.80 8.17
N HIS A 67 -3.05 17.04 8.64
CA HIS A 67 -3.21 16.68 10.06
C HIS A 67 -2.37 15.47 10.49
N LYS A 68 -1.78 14.70 9.56
CA LYS A 68 -0.86 13.57 9.80
C LYS A 68 -1.36 12.53 10.80
N THR A 69 -2.67 12.26 10.83
CA THR A 69 -3.26 11.25 11.73
C THR A 69 -3.22 9.85 11.11
N GLU A 70 -3.06 8.81 11.94
CA GLU A 70 -3.08 7.43 11.47
C GLU A 70 -4.39 7.10 10.74
N GLY A 71 -5.55 7.48 11.32
CA GLY A 71 -6.85 7.32 10.68
C GLY A 71 -6.98 8.08 9.37
N GLY A 72 -6.39 9.29 9.28
CA GLY A 72 -6.35 10.09 8.06
C GLY A 72 -5.65 9.36 6.91
N TRP A 73 -4.53 8.69 7.17
CA TRP A 73 -3.84 7.88 6.15
C TRP A 73 -4.70 6.72 5.64
N VAL A 74 -5.53 6.13 6.51
CA VAL A 74 -6.46 5.07 6.10
C VAL A 74 -7.54 5.61 5.18
N VAL A 75 -8.14 6.76 5.51
CA VAL A 75 -9.16 7.44 4.68
C VAL A 75 -8.58 7.82 3.33
N ILE A 76 -7.39 8.45 3.32
CA ILE A 76 -6.67 8.82 2.09
C ILE A 76 -6.41 7.58 1.24
N GLY A 77 -5.91 6.49 1.85
CA GLY A 77 -5.66 5.24 1.15
C GLY A 77 -6.91 4.64 0.50
N GLY A 78 -8.06 4.70 1.19
CA GLY A 78 -9.37 4.29 0.65
C GLY A 78 -9.79 5.15 -0.55
N ALA A 79 -9.64 6.48 -0.45
CA ALA A 79 -9.97 7.40 -1.54
C ALA A 79 -9.09 7.17 -2.78
N LEU A 80 -7.78 7.01 -2.60
CA LEU A 80 -6.87 6.74 -3.70
C LEU A 80 -7.10 5.36 -4.33
N ARG A 81 -7.45 4.35 -3.53
CA ARG A 81 -7.84 3.03 -4.03
C ARG A 81 -9.05 3.11 -4.97
N ALA A 82 -10.06 3.90 -4.63
CA ALA A 82 -11.22 4.12 -5.48
C ALA A 82 -10.91 4.83 -6.81
N GLN A 83 -9.76 5.51 -6.91
CA GLN A 83 -9.30 6.18 -8.13
C GLN A 83 -8.49 5.27 -9.05
N LEU A 84 -7.98 4.11 -8.60
CA LEU A 84 -7.04 3.27 -9.37
C LEU A 84 -7.52 2.92 -10.77
N GLY A 85 -8.80 2.61 -10.94
CA GLY A 85 -9.38 2.26 -12.25
C GLY A 85 -9.54 3.44 -13.21
N ARG A 86 -9.43 4.68 -12.72
CA ARG A 86 -9.66 5.91 -13.50
C ARG A 86 -8.38 6.72 -13.70
N ASP A 87 -7.46 6.67 -12.74
CA ASP A 87 -6.20 7.42 -12.73
C ASP A 87 -5.14 6.65 -11.91
N LEU A 88 -4.67 5.52 -12.46
CA LEU A 88 -3.66 4.68 -11.81
C LEU A 88 -2.40 5.49 -11.47
N GLY A 89 -1.85 6.20 -12.46
CA GLY A 89 -0.61 6.96 -12.31
C GLY A 89 -0.73 8.05 -11.24
N GLY A 90 -1.80 8.85 -11.31
CA GLY A 90 -2.03 9.90 -10.33
C GLY A 90 -2.32 9.37 -8.93
N ALA A 91 -3.03 8.24 -8.78
CA ALA A 91 -3.25 7.62 -7.47
C ALA A 91 -1.94 7.16 -6.82
N PHE A 92 -1.04 6.55 -7.60
CA PHE A 92 0.30 6.16 -7.12
C PHE A 92 1.17 7.37 -6.78
N GLU A 93 1.20 8.41 -7.60
CA GLU A 93 2.01 9.62 -7.33
C GLU A 93 1.53 10.32 -6.04
N ARG A 94 0.23 10.43 -5.84
CA ARG A 94 -0.32 10.97 -4.58
C ARG A 94 -0.01 10.08 -3.39
N ALA A 95 -0.11 8.76 -3.54
CA ALA A 95 0.28 7.82 -2.48
C ALA A 95 1.76 7.99 -2.11
N ARG A 96 2.66 8.11 -3.10
CA ARG A 96 4.08 8.41 -2.89
C ARG A 96 4.27 9.71 -2.09
N THR A 97 3.61 10.77 -2.53
CA THR A 97 3.67 12.08 -1.84
C THR A 97 3.24 11.96 -0.37
N TYR A 98 2.16 11.24 -0.09
CA TYR A 98 1.66 11.08 1.28
C TYR A 98 2.49 10.09 2.12
N ILE A 99 3.10 9.08 1.53
CA ILE A 99 4.08 8.22 2.20
C ILE A 99 5.27 9.04 2.69
N ILE A 100 5.78 9.95 1.84
CA ILE A 100 6.88 10.86 2.19
C ILE A 100 6.43 11.85 3.27
N ALA A 101 5.24 12.45 3.14
CA ALA A 101 4.71 13.41 4.11
C ALA A 101 4.42 12.80 5.48
N ALA A 102 4.00 11.53 5.52
CA ALA A 102 3.77 10.79 6.76
C ALA A 102 5.06 10.58 7.55
N ASP A 103 6.16 10.31 6.85
CA ASP A 103 7.51 10.07 7.40
C ASP A 103 7.54 9.08 8.58
N VAL A 104 6.72 8.02 8.49
CA VAL A 104 6.56 7.01 9.55
C VAL A 104 6.17 5.66 8.97
N TRP A 105 6.61 4.57 9.62
CA TRP A 105 6.42 3.21 9.13
C TRP A 105 4.96 2.81 8.88
N TYR A 106 4.04 3.20 9.77
CA TYR A 106 2.63 2.85 9.60
C TYR A 106 1.97 3.61 8.45
N GLY A 107 2.39 4.84 8.15
CA GLY A 107 1.94 5.58 6.97
C GLY A 107 2.32 4.86 5.68
N ALA A 108 3.56 4.37 5.58
CA ALA A 108 4.03 3.56 4.46
C ALA A 108 3.26 2.23 4.33
N ASP A 109 2.99 1.55 5.45
CA ASP A 109 2.26 0.28 5.45
C ASP A 109 0.79 0.49 5.09
N ILE A 110 0.12 1.48 5.69
CA ILE A 110 -1.28 1.80 5.41
C ILE A 110 -1.49 2.13 3.94
N LEU A 111 -0.68 3.02 3.37
CA LEU A 111 -0.81 3.43 1.98
C LEU A 111 -0.34 2.32 1.02
N GLY A 112 0.71 1.58 1.38
CA GLY A 112 1.22 0.44 0.62
C GLY A 112 0.18 -0.68 0.44
N GLU A 113 -0.58 -0.98 1.49
CA GLU A 113 -1.68 -1.96 1.43
C GLU A 113 -2.91 -1.46 0.66
N ARG A 114 -3.10 -0.15 0.52
CA ARG A 114 -4.33 0.44 -0.06
C ARG A 114 -4.19 0.97 -1.48
N VAL A 115 -2.97 1.21 -1.94
CA VAL A 115 -2.74 1.69 -3.31
C VAL A 115 -1.84 0.73 -4.09
N PRO A 116 -0.56 0.52 -3.75
CA PRO A 116 0.28 -0.48 -4.42
C PRO A 116 -0.33 -1.88 -4.44
N GLY A 117 -0.79 -2.37 -3.31
CA GLY A 117 -1.34 -3.72 -3.19
C GLY A 117 -2.57 -3.96 -4.09
N PRO A 118 -3.65 -3.17 -4.00
CA PRO A 118 -4.78 -3.28 -4.90
C PRO A 118 -4.43 -2.99 -6.36
N GLY A 119 -3.53 -2.04 -6.64
CA GLY A 119 -3.01 -1.77 -7.98
C GLY A 119 -2.39 -3.03 -8.62
N LEU A 120 -1.58 -3.79 -7.88
CA LEU A 120 -1.03 -5.08 -8.33
C LEU A 120 -2.12 -6.14 -8.58
N ILE A 121 -3.28 -6.08 -7.90
CA ILE A 121 -4.38 -7.02 -8.14
C ILE A 121 -5.15 -6.66 -9.39
N THR A 122 -5.48 -5.39 -9.58
CA THR A 122 -6.44 -4.94 -10.61
C THR A 122 -5.77 -4.44 -11.90
N HIS A 123 -4.51 -3.99 -11.83
CA HIS A 123 -3.75 -3.36 -12.92
C HIS A 123 -2.28 -3.78 -12.87
N PHE A 124 -2.02 -5.09 -12.83
CA PHE A 124 -0.71 -5.67 -12.49
C PHE A 124 0.46 -5.01 -13.24
N GLU A 125 0.42 -4.99 -14.57
CA GLU A 125 1.51 -4.45 -15.39
C GLU A 125 1.74 -2.95 -15.17
N GLY A 126 0.66 -2.19 -15.00
CA GLY A 126 0.73 -0.75 -14.70
C GLY A 126 1.36 -0.48 -13.35
N ALA A 127 0.90 -1.20 -12.32
CA ALA A 127 1.42 -1.09 -10.97
C ALA A 127 2.87 -1.55 -10.87
N LEU A 128 3.23 -2.67 -11.55
CA LEU A 128 4.59 -3.19 -11.59
C LEU A 128 5.58 -2.17 -12.16
N ARG A 129 5.22 -1.48 -13.26
CA ARG A 129 6.06 -0.41 -13.84
C ARG A 129 6.30 0.74 -12.86
N VAL A 130 5.26 1.19 -12.14
CA VAL A 130 5.42 2.27 -11.15
C VAL A 130 6.27 1.80 -9.97
N LEU A 131 6.05 0.60 -9.46
CA LEU A 131 6.81 0.05 -8.34
C LEU A 131 8.27 -0.24 -8.71
N SER A 132 8.58 -0.49 -9.97
CA SER A 132 9.95 -0.60 -10.46
C SER A 132 10.73 0.72 -10.34
N VAL A 133 10.03 1.86 -10.39
CA VAL A 133 10.62 3.18 -10.10
C VAL A 133 10.70 3.40 -8.57
N TRP A 134 9.67 3.02 -7.82
CA TRP A 134 9.63 3.22 -6.37
C TRP A 134 10.68 2.41 -5.61
N ARG A 135 11.11 1.26 -6.11
CA ARG A 135 12.16 0.44 -5.47
C ARG A 135 13.51 1.16 -5.39
N ASP A 136 13.75 2.12 -6.29
CA ASP A 136 14.97 2.91 -6.36
C ASP A 136 14.76 4.35 -5.82
N ASP A 137 13.61 4.62 -5.20
CA ASP A 137 13.27 5.94 -4.64
C ASP A 137 14.26 6.33 -3.53
N PRO A 138 14.73 7.60 -3.47
CA PRO A 138 15.59 8.05 -2.38
C PRO A 138 14.95 7.94 -1.00
N ASN A 139 13.61 7.99 -0.91
CA ASN A 139 12.89 7.90 0.36
C ASN A 139 12.68 6.45 0.78
N ARG A 140 13.18 6.09 1.97
CA ARG A 140 13.09 4.73 2.55
C ARG A 140 11.65 4.22 2.70
N TRP A 141 10.70 5.11 2.99
CA TRP A 141 9.32 4.73 3.19
C TRP A 141 8.63 4.34 1.88
N VAL A 142 9.00 4.99 0.77
CA VAL A 142 8.54 4.61 -0.56
C VAL A 142 9.10 3.23 -0.94
N ARG A 143 10.40 2.99 -0.72
CA ARG A 143 11.00 1.65 -0.94
C ARG A 143 10.35 0.59 -0.03
N ARG A 144 10.04 0.93 1.23
CA ARG A 144 9.28 0.04 2.14
C ARG A 144 7.92 -0.34 1.55
N ALA A 145 7.17 0.62 1.02
CA ALA A 145 5.84 0.42 0.48
C ALA A 145 5.80 -0.54 -0.72
N VAL A 146 6.91 -0.67 -1.48
CA VAL A 146 7.03 -1.70 -2.54
C VAL A 146 6.85 -3.10 -1.95
N GLY A 147 7.62 -3.44 -0.91
CA GLY A 147 7.50 -4.74 -0.25
C GLY A 147 6.13 -4.97 0.42
N VAL A 148 5.51 -3.90 0.93
CA VAL A 148 4.15 -3.94 1.50
C VAL A 148 3.10 -4.22 0.42
N GLY A 149 3.21 -3.59 -0.76
CA GLY A 149 2.34 -3.87 -1.90
C GLY A 149 2.45 -5.33 -2.35
N VAL A 150 3.67 -5.86 -2.44
CA VAL A 150 3.93 -7.28 -2.74
C VAL A 150 3.34 -8.20 -1.66
N HIS A 151 3.51 -7.86 -0.38
CA HIS A 151 2.87 -8.59 0.72
C HIS A 151 1.35 -8.68 0.54
N PHE A 152 0.71 -7.55 0.27
CA PHE A 152 -0.74 -7.49 0.09
C PHE A 152 -1.21 -8.34 -1.08
N TRP A 153 -0.54 -8.25 -2.24
CA TRP A 153 -0.83 -9.05 -3.41
C TRP A 153 -0.68 -10.56 -3.11
N ALA A 154 0.48 -10.97 -2.57
CA ALA A 154 0.76 -12.37 -2.28
C ALA A 154 -0.24 -12.99 -1.29
N LYS A 155 -0.68 -12.21 -0.28
CA LYS A 155 -1.72 -12.65 0.66
C LYS A 155 -3.06 -12.93 -0.03
N ARG A 156 -3.37 -12.22 -1.10
CA ARG A 156 -4.63 -12.35 -1.84
C ARG A 156 -4.58 -13.37 -2.98
N SER A 157 -3.41 -13.59 -3.56
CA SER A 157 -3.20 -14.63 -4.57
C SER A 157 -3.43 -16.04 -3.99
N ARG A 158 -3.19 -16.23 -2.66
CA ARG A 158 -3.34 -17.50 -1.94
C ARG A 158 -2.60 -18.68 -2.58
N GLY A 159 -1.56 -18.42 -3.40
CA GLY A 159 -0.79 -19.45 -4.08
C GLY A 159 -1.50 -20.03 -5.32
N ALA A 160 -2.42 -19.30 -5.91
CA ALA A 160 -3.09 -19.70 -7.14
C ALA A 160 -2.05 -19.97 -8.26
N ALA A 161 -2.13 -21.11 -8.91
CA ALA A 161 -1.13 -21.56 -9.86
C ALA A 161 -1.07 -20.71 -11.14
N ASP A 162 -2.20 -20.19 -11.56
CA ASP A 162 -2.34 -19.26 -12.69
C ASP A 162 -1.67 -17.90 -12.45
N LEU A 163 -1.40 -17.55 -11.19
CA LEU A 163 -0.69 -16.32 -10.80
C LEU A 163 0.82 -16.53 -10.59
N LEU A 164 1.36 -17.71 -10.91
CA LEU A 164 2.80 -18.00 -10.79
C LEU A 164 3.67 -17.05 -11.62
N PRO A 165 3.31 -16.65 -12.87
CA PRO A 165 4.09 -15.66 -13.63
C PRO A 165 4.16 -14.29 -12.92
N GLN A 166 3.07 -13.83 -12.32
CA GLN A 166 3.05 -12.59 -11.56
C GLN A 166 3.90 -12.70 -10.29
N ALA A 167 3.85 -13.84 -9.58
CA ALA A 167 4.70 -14.09 -8.42
C ALA A 167 6.19 -14.03 -8.79
N SER A 168 6.58 -14.59 -9.94
CA SER A 168 7.95 -14.48 -10.48
C SER A 168 8.33 -13.03 -10.76
N ALA A 169 7.49 -12.27 -11.47
CA ALA A 169 7.72 -10.86 -11.74
C ALA A 169 7.86 -10.00 -10.47
N LEU A 170 7.17 -10.37 -9.39
CA LEU A 170 7.32 -9.71 -8.10
C LEU A 170 8.61 -10.09 -7.37
N LEU A 171 9.17 -11.27 -7.58
CA LEU A 171 10.53 -11.59 -7.13
C LEU A 171 11.57 -10.78 -7.90
N ASP A 172 11.42 -10.64 -9.22
CA ASP A 172 12.29 -9.81 -10.07
C ASP A 172 12.21 -8.33 -9.66
N LEU A 173 11.02 -7.85 -9.27
CA LEU A 173 10.85 -6.51 -8.69
C LEU A 173 11.64 -6.33 -7.40
N LEU A 174 11.62 -7.34 -6.52
CA LEU A 174 12.28 -7.27 -5.21
C LEU A 174 13.78 -7.63 -5.26
N GLU A 175 14.26 -8.20 -6.35
CA GLU A 175 15.66 -8.63 -6.46
C GLU A 175 16.67 -7.51 -6.24
N PRO A 176 16.58 -6.32 -6.86
CA PRO A 176 17.55 -5.23 -6.65
C PRO A 176 17.56 -4.76 -5.19
N VAL A 177 16.41 -4.77 -4.52
CA VAL A 177 16.25 -4.32 -3.12
C VAL A 177 16.42 -5.44 -2.08
N PHE A 178 16.84 -6.64 -2.49
CA PHE A 178 17.26 -7.68 -1.54
C PHE A 178 18.48 -7.23 -0.72
N GLY A 179 19.37 -6.43 -1.34
CA GLY A 179 20.53 -5.79 -0.70
C GLY A 179 20.21 -4.49 0.05
N GLU A 180 18.97 -4.18 0.36
CA GLU A 180 18.56 -2.94 1.05
C GLU A 180 19.20 -2.83 2.44
N TRP A 181 19.88 -1.70 2.72
CA TRP A 181 20.58 -1.44 3.98
C TRP A 181 19.81 -0.54 4.95
N ASP A 182 18.89 0.29 4.47
CA ASP A 182 18.01 0.99 5.40
C ASP A 182 17.10 -0.01 6.12
N MET A 183 17.04 0.03 7.44
CA MET A 183 16.34 -0.97 8.25
C MET A 183 14.83 -0.95 8.00
N ASP A 184 14.26 0.22 7.78
CA ASP A 184 12.81 0.35 7.62
C ASP A 184 12.37 -0.13 6.24
N ALA A 185 13.12 0.20 5.19
CA ALA A 185 12.90 -0.33 3.85
C ALA A 185 13.11 -1.85 3.81
N ALA A 186 14.20 -2.36 4.40
CA ALA A 186 14.52 -3.80 4.50
C ALA A 186 13.42 -4.61 5.20
N LYS A 187 12.75 -4.03 6.23
CA LYS A 187 11.59 -4.68 6.87
C LYS A 187 10.42 -4.85 5.92
N GLY A 188 10.13 -3.84 5.08
CA GLY A 188 9.07 -3.92 4.07
C GLY A 188 9.38 -4.96 2.99
N VAL A 189 10.58 -4.91 2.39
CA VAL A 189 11.06 -5.90 1.42
C VAL A 189 10.97 -7.33 1.99
N GLY A 190 11.50 -7.53 3.20
CA GLY A 190 11.42 -8.81 3.86
C GLY A 190 9.98 -9.27 4.16
N TRP A 191 9.03 -8.36 4.33
CA TRP A 191 7.62 -8.70 4.53
C TRP A 191 6.99 -9.23 3.23
N GLY A 192 7.28 -8.59 2.09
CA GLY A 192 6.90 -9.07 0.76
C GLY A 192 7.44 -10.48 0.50
N LEU A 193 8.77 -10.68 0.65
CA LEU A 193 9.44 -11.97 0.46
C LEU A 193 8.89 -13.06 1.37
N LYS A 194 8.68 -12.75 2.65
CA LYS A 194 8.07 -13.69 3.61
C LYS A 194 6.72 -14.20 3.12
N THR A 195 5.91 -13.34 2.55
CA THR A 195 4.55 -13.71 2.14
C THR A 195 4.54 -14.44 0.80
N LEU A 196 5.42 -14.05 -0.12
CA LEU A 196 5.69 -14.85 -1.32
C LEU A 196 6.16 -16.27 -0.96
N GLY A 197 7.12 -16.41 -0.03
CA GLY A 197 7.60 -17.71 0.44
C GLY A 197 6.52 -18.57 1.12
N LYS A 198 5.50 -17.93 1.73
CA LYS A 198 4.35 -18.64 2.29
C LYS A 198 3.46 -19.27 1.21
N TYR A 199 3.21 -18.55 0.13
CA TYR A 199 2.21 -18.93 -0.88
C TYR A 199 2.83 -19.54 -2.14
N TYR A 200 4.09 -19.22 -2.45
CA TYR A 200 4.87 -19.74 -3.58
C TYR A 200 6.24 -20.28 -3.10
N PRO A 201 6.25 -21.27 -2.18
CA PRO A 201 7.48 -21.67 -1.50
C PRO A 201 8.54 -22.24 -2.44
N ASN A 202 8.16 -23.00 -3.46
CA ASN A 202 9.11 -23.58 -4.41
C ASN A 202 9.79 -22.48 -5.24
N LEU A 203 9.02 -21.52 -5.74
CA LEU A 203 9.54 -20.38 -6.50
C LEU A 203 10.57 -19.57 -5.69
N VAL A 204 10.26 -19.29 -4.42
CA VAL A 204 11.18 -18.52 -3.55
C VAL A 204 12.40 -19.38 -3.15
N ALA A 205 12.24 -20.70 -2.97
CA ALA A 205 13.34 -21.59 -2.65
C ALA A 205 14.37 -21.71 -3.80
N GLU A 206 13.91 -21.70 -5.05
CA GLU A 206 14.79 -21.68 -6.24
C GLU A 206 15.50 -20.32 -6.40
N TRP A 207 14.80 -19.23 -6.16
CA TRP A 207 15.32 -17.88 -6.33
C TRP A 207 16.30 -17.44 -5.21
N LEU A 208 16.03 -17.81 -3.96
CA LEU A 208 16.73 -17.28 -2.78
C LEU A 208 18.23 -17.59 -2.72
N PRO A 209 18.74 -18.80 -3.07
CA PRO A 209 20.16 -19.09 -3.04
C PRO A 209 21.01 -18.13 -3.87
N HIS A 210 20.53 -17.71 -5.03
CA HIS A 210 21.21 -16.72 -5.89
C HIS A 210 21.35 -15.36 -5.21
N GLN A 211 20.37 -14.96 -4.42
CA GLN A 211 20.38 -13.70 -3.69
C GLN A 211 21.26 -13.75 -2.46
N MET A 212 21.34 -14.90 -1.80
CA MET A 212 22.17 -15.09 -0.60
C MET A 212 23.67 -14.92 -0.86
N ALA A 213 24.13 -15.04 -2.10
CA ALA A 213 25.51 -14.79 -2.50
C ALA A 213 25.89 -13.30 -2.52
N ARG A 214 24.90 -12.40 -2.45
CA ARG A 214 25.08 -10.95 -2.50
C ARG A 214 25.07 -10.35 -1.08
N PRO A 215 25.73 -9.19 -0.85
CA PRO A 215 25.60 -8.48 0.41
C PRO A 215 24.13 -8.14 0.71
N HIS A 216 23.68 -8.48 1.91
CA HIS A 216 22.28 -8.25 2.33
C HIS A 216 22.17 -8.16 3.86
N ARG A 217 21.12 -7.58 4.37
CA ARG A 217 20.81 -7.61 5.80
C ARG A 217 20.21 -8.97 6.20
N ALA A 218 20.67 -9.51 7.31
CA ALA A 218 20.17 -10.78 7.86
C ALA A 218 18.65 -10.82 8.00
N ILE A 219 18.01 -9.71 8.35
CA ILE A 219 16.54 -9.65 8.50
C ILE A 219 15.78 -9.94 7.19
N VAL A 220 16.30 -9.54 6.03
CA VAL A 220 15.67 -9.81 4.73
C VAL A 220 15.72 -11.32 4.45
N ALA A 221 16.90 -11.92 4.58
CA ALA A 221 17.10 -13.34 4.39
C ALA A 221 16.29 -14.20 5.38
N GLN A 222 16.29 -13.84 6.68
CA GLN A 222 15.51 -14.55 7.70
C GLN A 222 14.00 -14.52 7.39
N LYS A 223 13.50 -13.38 6.94
CA LYS A 223 12.08 -13.27 6.55
C LYS A 223 11.77 -14.10 5.31
N ALA A 224 12.62 -14.06 4.28
CA ALA A 224 12.46 -14.84 3.06
C ALA A 224 12.41 -16.35 3.36
N LYS A 225 13.29 -16.86 4.24
CA LYS A 225 13.38 -18.27 4.64
C LYS A 225 12.19 -18.77 5.47
N LYS A 226 11.41 -17.89 6.10
CA LYS A 226 10.49 -18.22 7.21
C LYS A 226 9.52 -19.37 6.91
N PHE A 227 9.09 -19.55 5.68
CA PHE A 227 8.11 -20.58 5.30
C PHE A 227 8.64 -21.61 4.30
N LEU A 228 9.95 -21.65 4.07
CA LEU A 228 10.56 -22.55 3.08
C LEU A 228 10.88 -23.95 3.66
N GLY A 229 11.13 -24.03 4.97
CA GLY A 229 11.42 -25.31 5.64
C GLY A 229 12.61 -26.04 5.00
N GLU A 230 12.44 -27.34 4.71
CA GLU A 230 13.47 -28.20 4.12
C GLU A 230 13.74 -27.99 2.62
N ARG A 231 13.10 -26.97 2.00
CA ARG A 231 13.28 -26.62 0.57
C ARG A 231 14.58 -25.85 0.29
N LEU A 232 15.33 -25.49 1.32
CA LEU A 232 16.59 -24.76 1.22
C LEU A 232 17.79 -25.65 1.38
#